data_2387b752bcbb29f45a6593e6ed6667fe
#
_entry.id   2387b752bcbb29f45a6593e6ed6667fe
#
_cell.length_a   1.000
_cell.length_b   1.000
_cell.length_c   1.000
_cell.angle_alpha   90.00
_cell.angle_beta   90.00
_cell.angle_gamma   90.00
#
_symmetry.space_group_name_H-M   'P 1'
#
loop_
_entity.id
_entity.type
_entity.pdbx_description
1 polymer ?
#
loop_
_entity_poly.entity_id
_entity_poly.type
_entity_poly.pdbx_seq_one_letter_code
_entity_poly.pdbx_strand_id
1 'polypeptide(L)'
;MKKIVSLVLLATLHAAAAAASSSATPNVPATLAKTEALAALPGGAWLALDKNALRLVGADGSERARLAVRAEGLDLRPIDGGVLAIVMDSNTERVQPVRVDLAAGVLKALPPMPEAGFGLEAACMYRDAQGLDHVFMVGPDGQAQQWLLGTEYRLVRRLALPTAVTHCRVDDAHDTLFVAEEGMGLWAFGANAEGPSARVPVALRAPYGKLAGEIEGLAVLPGGVAALDENGDLLTWRRAGASWTALPKRALGGKQLVALGGAALMVNTKQGWQAPALAWKAGTPAPRALPIVMPRMQTEPVAQLGDAADDPAIWVNPKDATQSRILGTNKKQGMLVYDLQGRETQFLPAGRLNNVDVRQDLRFGDERFDLAVATQRDENSMVLFTIDAKGQLAEAARLPTGLHDIYGTCTYRTAAGGLDAFVNDKDGRYEHWQITRAGGKFGAKLARQFKVATQPEGCVADDRSGLLFVGEEDKALWVTSAKADQPATLKMVMTVGEWLHDDIEGMGIYHGAKHSYLVVSSQGNSSYVVFDAAPPFKVRGAFRVGMDPVAGIDGASETDGLEVSSANFGGPYARGMLVVHDGFKRMPDAAQNYKAVAWDDIAKALKLED
;
A
#
# COMPACT_ATOMS: atom_id res chain seq x y z
N MET A 1 -12.66 20.85 -51.32
CA MET A 1 -12.79 19.39 -51.23
C MET A 1 -11.45 18.80 -50.75
N LYS A 2 -11.34 18.47 -49.50
CA LYS A 2 -10.39 17.48 -48.94
C LYS A 2 -11.01 17.01 -47.63
N LYS A 3 -11.45 15.76 -47.63
CA LYS A 3 -12.03 15.06 -46.47
C LYS A 3 -10.90 14.72 -45.47
N ILE A 4 -11.02 15.16 -44.23
CA ILE A 4 -10.23 14.71 -43.12
C ILE A 4 -11.01 13.58 -42.46
N VAL A 5 -10.44 12.38 -42.51
CA VAL A 5 -10.93 11.18 -41.83
C VAL A 5 -10.40 11.21 -40.39
N SER A 6 -11.30 11.42 -39.45
CA SER A 6 -10.97 11.26 -38.02
C SER A 6 -10.97 9.79 -37.67
N LEU A 7 -9.80 9.29 -37.26
CA LEU A 7 -9.63 7.95 -36.69
C LEU A 7 -10.02 8.01 -35.21
N VAL A 8 -11.16 7.43 -34.88
CA VAL A 8 -11.57 7.20 -33.49
C VAL A 8 -10.92 5.90 -33.03
N LEU A 9 -9.95 6.00 -32.14
CA LEU A 9 -9.40 4.85 -31.42
C LEU A 9 -10.41 4.44 -30.33
N LEU A 10 -11.16 3.36 -30.59
CA LEU A 10 -11.90 2.65 -29.54
C LEU A 10 -10.90 1.83 -28.70
N ALA A 11 -10.66 2.25 -27.48
CA ALA A 11 -10.01 1.39 -26.49
C ALA A 11 -11.06 0.38 -25.99
N THR A 12 -10.97 -0.85 -26.47
CA THR A 12 -11.76 -1.98 -25.99
C THR A 12 -11.16 -2.47 -24.67
N LEU A 13 -11.88 -2.26 -23.55
CA LEU A 13 -11.65 -3.00 -22.32
C LEU A 13 -11.84 -4.49 -22.59
N HIS A 14 -10.76 -5.26 -22.58
CA HIS A 14 -10.85 -6.72 -22.52
C HIS A 14 -11.07 -7.13 -21.07
N ALA A 15 -12.33 -7.31 -20.69
CA ALA A 15 -12.66 -8.16 -19.55
C ALA A 15 -12.27 -9.60 -19.92
N ALA A 16 -11.22 -10.11 -19.31
CA ALA A 16 -10.85 -11.52 -19.44
C ALA A 16 -11.94 -12.35 -18.76
N ALA A 17 -12.93 -12.78 -19.53
CA ALA A 17 -13.85 -13.82 -19.13
C ALA A 17 -13.03 -15.13 -19.02
N ALA A 18 -12.85 -15.63 -17.80
CA ALA A 18 -12.33 -16.97 -17.57
C ALA A 18 -13.33 -17.96 -18.16
N ALA A 19 -13.06 -18.40 -19.38
CA ALA A 19 -13.77 -19.51 -20.00
C ALA A 19 -13.43 -20.78 -19.19
N ALA A 20 -14.43 -21.31 -18.47
CA ALA A 20 -14.38 -22.65 -17.92
C ALA A 20 -14.35 -23.64 -19.09
N SER A 21 -13.17 -23.94 -19.61
CA SER A 21 -12.97 -25.06 -20.50
C SER A 21 -12.99 -26.34 -19.65
N SER A 22 -13.83 -27.30 -20.01
CA SER A 22 -13.77 -28.69 -19.55
C SER A 22 -12.40 -29.28 -19.96
N SER A 23 -11.40 -29.09 -19.12
CA SER A 23 -10.06 -29.58 -19.41
C SER A 23 -9.95 -31.03 -19.02
N ALA A 24 -9.70 -31.87 -20.02
CA ALA A 24 -9.05 -33.15 -19.78
C ALA A 24 -7.80 -32.88 -18.91
N THR A 25 -7.57 -33.69 -17.88
CA THR A 25 -6.39 -33.60 -17.02
C THR A 25 -5.15 -33.56 -17.91
N PRO A 26 -4.27 -32.51 -17.80
CA PRO A 26 -3.09 -32.46 -18.66
C PRO A 26 -2.25 -33.73 -18.45
N ASN A 27 -1.94 -34.41 -19.53
CA ASN A 27 -1.07 -35.56 -19.48
C ASN A 27 0.38 -35.08 -19.37
N VAL A 28 1.04 -35.36 -18.26
CA VAL A 28 2.48 -35.08 -18.13
C VAL A 28 3.27 -36.08 -18.97
N PRO A 29 4.06 -35.61 -19.93
CA PRO A 29 4.90 -36.50 -20.74
C PRO A 29 5.81 -37.39 -19.89
N ALA A 30 5.98 -38.65 -20.27
CA ALA A 30 6.82 -39.59 -19.52
C ALA A 30 8.28 -39.12 -19.36
N THR A 31 8.77 -38.27 -20.27
CA THR A 31 10.09 -37.63 -20.22
C THR A 31 10.26 -36.69 -19.04
N LEU A 32 9.16 -36.29 -18.37
CA LEU A 32 9.15 -35.38 -17.23
C LEU A 32 8.95 -36.09 -15.87
N ALA A 33 8.97 -37.42 -15.85
CA ALA A 33 8.71 -38.19 -14.62
C ALA A 33 9.80 -38.04 -13.55
N LYS A 34 11.01 -37.62 -13.93
CA LYS A 34 12.18 -37.47 -13.03
C LYS A 34 12.70 -36.05 -12.88
N THR A 35 11.90 -35.04 -13.23
CA THR A 35 12.28 -33.64 -13.08
C THR A 35 12.30 -33.24 -11.61
N GLU A 36 13.21 -32.36 -11.21
CA GLU A 36 13.30 -31.82 -9.83
C GLU A 36 12.16 -30.84 -9.55
N ALA A 37 11.80 -29.99 -10.53
CA ALA A 37 10.63 -29.14 -10.45
C ALA A 37 9.93 -29.05 -11.82
N LEU A 38 8.62 -28.83 -11.79
CA LEU A 38 7.78 -28.77 -12.98
C LEU A 38 6.77 -27.64 -12.83
N ALA A 39 6.51 -26.92 -13.91
CA ALA A 39 5.45 -25.95 -13.98
C ALA A 39 4.65 -26.10 -15.29
N ALA A 40 3.33 -26.05 -15.17
CA ALA A 40 2.43 -26.06 -16.32
C ALA A 40 2.42 -24.71 -17.03
N LEU A 41 2.42 -24.75 -18.36
CA LEU A 41 2.38 -23.58 -19.22
C LEU A 41 1.11 -23.56 -20.08
N PRO A 42 0.70 -22.39 -20.58
CA PRO A 42 -0.39 -22.31 -21.56
C PRO A 42 -0.16 -23.24 -22.77
N GLY A 43 -1.25 -23.76 -23.34
CA GLY A 43 -1.19 -24.66 -24.48
C GLY A 43 -0.72 -26.08 -24.16
N GLY A 44 -0.66 -26.47 -22.89
CA GLY A 44 -0.26 -27.80 -22.44
C GLY A 44 1.25 -28.06 -22.48
N ALA A 45 2.06 -27.03 -22.70
CA ALA A 45 3.51 -27.08 -22.57
C ALA A 45 3.95 -27.10 -21.09
N TRP A 46 5.22 -27.42 -20.89
CA TRP A 46 5.81 -27.54 -19.53
C TRP A 46 7.15 -26.84 -19.45
N LEU A 47 7.40 -26.21 -18.33
CA LEU A 47 8.73 -25.76 -17.92
C LEU A 47 9.24 -26.77 -16.88
N ALA A 48 10.35 -27.42 -17.18
CA ALA A 48 10.88 -28.52 -16.39
C ALA A 48 12.31 -28.19 -15.94
N LEU A 49 12.55 -28.26 -14.65
CA LEU A 49 13.87 -28.11 -14.07
C LEU A 49 14.45 -29.47 -13.75
N ASP A 50 15.57 -29.78 -14.40
CA ASP A 50 16.39 -30.95 -14.11
C ASP A 50 17.66 -30.47 -13.37
N LYS A 51 18.44 -31.44 -12.89
CA LYS A 51 19.68 -31.19 -12.15
C LYS A 51 20.64 -30.17 -12.80
N ASN A 52 20.69 -30.13 -14.16
CA ASN A 52 21.65 -29.29 -14.89
C ASN A 52 21.02 -28.45 -16.00
N ALA A 53 19.72 -28.38 -16.08
CA ALA A 53 19.04 -27.61 -17.13
C ALA A 53 17.61 -27.23 -16.77
N LEU A 54 17.20 -26.06 -17.22
CA LEU A 54 15.80 -25.65 -17.37
C LEU A 54 15.37 -25.97 -18.82
N ARG A 55 14.28 -26.70 -19.01
CA ARG A 55 13.80 -27.14 -20.33
C ARG A 55 12.39 -26.63 -20.58
N LEU A 56 12.14 -26.18 -21.81
CA LEU A 56 10.81 -25.96 -22.34
C LEU A 56 10.39 -27.22 -23.13
N VAL A 57 9.31 -27.85 -22.69
CA VAL A 57 8.82 -29.12 -23.27
C VAL A 57 7.40 -28.92 -23.80
N GLY A 58 7.14 -29.33 -25.02
CA GLY A 58 5.82 -29.25 -25.64
C GLY A 58 4.82 -30.24 -25.02
N ALA A 59 3.53 -30.05 -25.32
CA ALA A 59 2.48 -30.99 -24.92
C ALA A 59 2.68 -32.43 -25.46
N ASP A 60 3.40 -32.56 -26.56
CA ASP A 60 3.80 -33.81 -27.18
C ASP A 60 5.01 -34.48 -26.49
N GLY A 61 5.60 -33.86 -25.50
CA GLY A 61 6.79 -34.30 -24.79
C GLY A 61 8.10 -33.99 -25.49
N SER A 62 8.09 -33.29 -26.63
CA SER A 62 9.30 -32.85 -27.32
C SER A 62 9.99 -31.68 -26.58
N GLU A 63 11.31 -31.75 -26.46
CA GLU A 63 12.09 -30.62 -25.94
C GLU A 63 12.19 -29.54 -27.03
N ARG A 64 11.72 -28.32 -26.71
CA ARG A 64 11.73 -27.18 -27.64
C ARG A 64 12.91 -26.26 -27.41
N ALA A 65 13.31 -26.10 -26.12
CA ALA A 65 14.46 -25.31 -25.74
C ALA A 65 15.09 -25.83 -24.46
N ARG A 66 16.37 -25.53 -24.29
CA ARG A 66 17.16 -25.87 -23.10
C ARG A 66 18.06 -24.70 -22.71
N LEU A 67 18.06 -24.39 -21.41
CA LEU A 67 19.01 -23.48 -20.77
C LEU A 67 19.85 -24.28 -19.77
N ALA A 68 21.18 -24.32 -19.99
CA ALA A 68 22.08 -24.97 -19.06
C ALA A 68 22.16 -24.15 -17.80
N VAL A 69 21.73 -24.71 -16.69
CA VAL A 69 21.77 -24.10 -15.35
C VAL A 69 21.67 -25.22 -14.31
N ARG A 70 22.50 -25.17 -13.29
CA ARG A 70 22.33 -26.00 -12.10
C ARG A 70 21.53 -25.17 -11.10
N ALA A 71 20.29 -25.51 -10.91
CA ALA A 71 19.41 -24.66 -10.13
C ALA A 71 18.39 -25.48 -9.33
N GLU A 72 17.86 -24.85 -8.31
CA GLU A 72 16.79 -25.34 -7.47
C GLU A 72 15.63 -24.35 -7.46
N GLY A 73 14.46 -24.80 -7.05
CA GLY A 73 13.26 -24.00 -7.03
C GLY A 73 12.82 -23.54 -8.42
N LEU A 74 11.56 -23.40 -8.62
CA LEU A 74 10.96 -22.87 -9.85
C LEU A 74 9.66 -22.18 -9.50
N ASP A 75 9.54 -20.92 -9.88
CA ASP A 75 8.28 -20.18 -9.82
C ASP A 75 8.13 -19.31 -11.05
N LEU A 76 6.91 -18.95 -11.41
CA LEU A 76 6.66 -18.17 -12.63
C LEU A 76 5.39 -17.32 -12.55
N ARG A 77 5.37 -16.27 -13.41
CA ARG A 77 4.17 -15.48 -13.68
C ARG A 77 3.95 -15.31 -15.18
N PRO A 78 2.69 -15.34 -15.64
CA PRO A 78 2.37 -15.05 -17.04
C PRO A 78 2.80 -13.63 -17.42
N ILE A 79 3.33 -13.47 -18.64
CA ILE A 79 3.61 -12.17 -19.26
C ILE A 79 3.09 -12.20 -20.70
N ASP A 80 3.09 -11.05 -21.36
CA ASP A 80 2.70 -10.99 -22.78
C ASP A 80 3.61 -11.87 -23.64
N GLY A 81 3.00 -12.81 -24.35
CA GLY A 81 3.67 -13.77 -25.23
C GLY A 81 4.35 -14.95 -24.52
N GLY A 82 4.22 -15.09 -23.19
CA GLY A 82 4.86 -16.20 -22.50
C GLY A 82 4.79 -16.16 -20.99
N VAL A 83 5.90 -16.49 -20.35
CA VAL A 83 6.04 -16.41 -18.88
C VAL A 83 7.40 -15.83 -18.49
N LEU A 84 7.44 -15.17 -17.36
CA LEU A 84 8.66 -14.85 -16.62
C LEU A 84 8.81 -15.90 -15.52
N ALA A 85 9.91 -16.63 -15.54
CA ALA A 85 10.24 -17.65 -14.55
C ALA A 85 11.47 -17.22 -13.75
N ILE A 86 11.60 -17.76 -12.55
CA ILE A 86 12.81 -17.67 -11.73
C ILE A 86 13.27 -19.05 -11.30
N VAL A 87 14.59 -19.22 -11.20
CA VAL A 87 15.24 -20.37 -10.56
C VAL A 87 16.38 -19.86 -9.67
N MET A 88 16.76 -20.61 -8.66
CA MET A 88 17.92 -20.31 -7.81
C MET A 88 19.14 -21.05 -8.37
N ASP A 89 20.11 -20.32 -8.91
CA ASP A 89 21.35 -20.89 -9.45
C ASP A 89 22.28 -21.32 -8.30
N SER A 90 22.43 -22.63 -8.11
CA SER A 90 23.25 -23.23 -7.05
C SER A 90 24.77 -23.01 -7.23
N ASN A 91 25.24 -22.54 -8.38
CA ASN A 91 26.65 -22.22 -8.57
C ASN A 91 27.00 -20.78 -8.15
N THR A 92 26.03 -19.86 -8.28
CA THR A 92 26.25 -18.44 -8.01
C THR A 92 25.49 -17.93 -6.80
N GLU A 93 24.65 -18.77 -6.16
CA GLU A 93 23.76 -18.42 -5.05
C GLU A 93 22.91 -17.18 -5.38
N ARG A 94 22.39 -17.11 -6.61
CA ARG A 94 21.61 -15.98 -7.12
C ARG A 94 20.32 -16.47 -7.74
N VAL A 95 19.30 -15.65 -7.67
CA VAL A 95 18.08 -15.85 -8.46
C VAL A 95 18.35 -15.49 -9.90
N GLN A 96 18.09 -16.42 -10.82
CA GLN A 96 18.19 -16.27 -12.26
C GLN A 96 16.79 -16.13 -12.87
N PRO A 97 16.37 -14.93 -13.29
CA PRO A 97 15.15 -14.75 -14.06
C PRO A 97 15.34 -15.26 -15.49
N VAL A 98 14.30 -15.90 -16.03
CA VAL A 98 14.27 -16.47 -17.38
C VAL A 98 12.97 -16.08 -18.06
N ARG A 99 13.05 -15.39 -19.19
CA ARG A 99 11.90 -15.14 -20.06
C ARG A 99 11.67 -16.35 -20.98
N VAL A 100 10.47 -16.87 -20.96
CA VAL A 100 10.02 -17.96 -21.83
C VAL A 100 9.11 -17.39 -22.89
N ASP A 101 9.53 -17.43 -24.15
CA ASP A 101 8.69 -17.13 -25.31
C ASP A 101 8.03 -18.41 -25.78
N LEU A 102 6.73 -18.55 -25.60
CA LEU A 102 5.99 -19.75 -25.93
C LEU A 102 5.78 -19.92 -27.44
N ALA A 103 5.64 -18.82 -28.17
CA ALA A 103 5.43 -18.85 -29.62
C ALA A 103 6.72 -19.19 -30.35
N ALA A 104 7.83 -18.57 -29.99
CA ALA A 104 9.15 -18.84 -30.57
C ALA A 104 9.78 -20.13 -30.03
N GLY A 105 9.31 -20.66 -28.91
CA GLY A 105 9.88 -21.82 -28.25
C GLY A 105 11.29 -21.55 -27.69
N VAL A 106 11.52 -20.38 -27.07
CA VAL A 106 12.84 -19.92 -26.64
C VAL A 106 12.87 -19.66 -25.14
N LEU A 107 13.98 -20.05 -24.50
CA LEU A 107 14.36 -19.66 -23.14
C LEU A 107 15.45 -18.60 -23.22
N LYS A 108 15.22 -17.43 -22.62
CA LYS A 108 16.18 -16.34 -22.56
C LYS A 108 16.49 -16.01 -21.10
N ALA A 109 17.71 -16.33 -20.66
CA ALA A 109 18.21 -15.84 -19.37
C ALA A 109 18.29 -14.31 -19.39
N LEU A 110 17.75 -13.68 -18.37
CA LEU A 110 17.92 -12.24 -18.10
C LEU A 110 19.16 -12.05 -17.22
N PRO A 111 19.62 -10.83 -16.97
CA PRO A 111 20.68 -10.60 -16.00
C PRO A 111 20.32 -11.26 -14.65
N PRO A 112 21.27 -11.93 -13.97
CA PRO A 112 20.99 -12.51 -12.66
C PRO A 112 20.70 -11.40 -11.66
N MET A 113 19.84 -11.68 -10.68
CA MET A 113 19.51 -10.71 -9.63
C MET A 113 20.74 -10.40 -8.76
N PRO A 114 20.79 -9.27 -8.05
CA PRO A 114 21.82 -8.98 -7.09
C PRO A 114 21.97 -10.08 -6.04
N GLU A 115 23.16 -10.20 -5.46
CA GLU A 115 23.39 -11.09 -4.33
C GLU A 115 22.57 -10.63 -3.13
N ALA A 116 21.94 -11.58 -2.44
CA ALA A 116 21.13 -11.28 -1.27
C ALA A 116 21.97 -10.87 -0.04
N GLY A 117 23.25 -11.27 -0.01
CA GLY A 117 24.12 -11.09 1.14
C GLY A 117 23.93 -12.20 2.20
N PHE A 118 23.15 -13.22 1.90
CA PHE A 118 22.94 -14.44 2.69
C PHE A 118 22.75 -15.62 1.73
N GLY A 119 22.93 -16.85 2.20
CA GLY A 119 22.66 -18.07 1.43
C GLY A 119 21.18 -18.17 1.08
N LEU A 120 20.86 -18.60 -0.14
CA LEU A 120 19.48 -18.75 -0.59
C LEU A 120 18.93 -20.13 -0.24
N GLU A 121 17.77 -20.18 0.39
CA GLU A 121 17.02 -21.41 0.68
C GLU A 121 15.74 -21.50 -0.12
N ALA A 122 15.03 -20.37 -0.30
CA ALA A 122 13.83 -20.32 -1.10
C ALA A 122 13.73 -19.01 -1.88
N ALA A 123 13.10 -19.09 -3.07
CA ALA A 123 12.71 -17.92 -3.83
C ALA A 123 11.32 -18.10 -4.44
N CYS A 124 10.50 -17.07 -4.39
CA CYS A 124 9.16 -17.09 -4.98
C CYS A 124 8.75 -15.74 -5.54
N MET A 125 7.91 -15.76 -6.56
CA MET A 125 7.40 -14.59 -7.26
C MET A 125 6.10 -14.10 -6.63
N TYR A 126 5.88 -12.81 -6.74
CA TYR A 126 4.65 -12.13 -6.41
C TYR A 126 4.33 -11.11 -7.49
N ARG A 127 3.09 -11.03 -7.94
CA ARG A 127 2.59 -9.95 -8.78
C ARG A 127 1.58 -9.14 -8.02
N ASP A 128 1.89 -7.86 -7.83
CA ASP A 128 1.02 -6.95 -7.09
C ASP A 128 -0.19 -6.48 -7.92
N ALA A 129 -1.07 -5.69 -7.29
CA ALA A 129 -2.26 -5.14 -7.93
C ALA A 129 -1.97 -4.13 -9.05
N GLN A 130 -0.75 -3.58 -9.14
CA GLN A 130 -0.29 -2.74 -10.26
C GLN A 130 0.19 -3.58 -11.46
N GLY A 131 0.33 -4.89 -11.28
CA GLY A 131 0.91 -5.79 -12.26
C GLY A 131 2.44 -5.81 -12.24
N LEU A 132 3.07 -5.29 -11.18
CA LEU A 132 4.52 -5.31 -11.00
C LEU A 132 4.95 -6.67 -10.45
N ASP A 133 6.01 -7.23 -11.04
CA ASP A 133 6.57 -8.50 -10.59
C ASP A 133 7.63 -8.30 -9.51
N HIS A 134 7.50 -9.02 -8.42
CA HIS A 134 8.44 -9.05 -7.31
C HIS A 134 9.01 -10.44 -7.10
N VAL A 135 10.17 -10.51 -6.46
CA VAL A 135 10.78 -11.75 -5.97
C VAL A 135 11.08 -11.64 -4.49
N PHE A 136 10.63 -12.62 -3.73
CA PHE A 136 11.11 -12.86 -2.37
C PHE A 136 12.32 -13.78 -2.44
N MET A 137 13.43 -13.37 -1.83
CA MET A 137 14.62 -14.15 -1.59
C MET A 137 14.69 -14.46 -0.09
N VAL A 138 14.79 -15.71 0.28
CA VAL A 138 14.71 -16.15 1.69
C VAL A 138 15.92 -16.98 2.03
N GLY A 139 16.58 -16.65 3.16
CA GLY A 139 17.69 -17.38 3.71
C GLY A 139 17.29 -18.36 4.83
N PRO A 140 18.12 -19.35 5.15
CA PRO A 140 17.85 -20.33 6.19
C PRO A 140 17.82 -19.74 7.60
N ASP A 141 18.43 -18.58 7.78
CA ASP A 141 18.49 -17.84 9.05
C ASP A 141 17.29 -16.90 9.27
N GLY A 142 16.32 -16.87 8.34
CA GLY A 142 15.13 -16.03 8.40
C GLY A 142 15.33 -14.64 7.83
N GLN A 143 16.50 -14.28 7.32
CA GLN A 143 16.65 -13.07 6.53
C GLN A 143 15.89 -13.22 5.23
N ALA A 144 15.16 -12.18 4.84
CA ALA A 144 14.46 -12.18 3.57
C ALA A 144 14.46 -10.79 2.94
N GLN A 145 14.40 -10.76 1.62
CA GLN A 145 14.35 -9.54 0.82
C GLN A 145 13.24 -9.66 -0.22
N GLN A 146 12.50 -8.57 -0.40
CA GLN A 146 11.56 -8.40 -1.52
C GLN A 146 12.17 -7.45 -2.53
N TRP A 147 12.30 -7.92 -3.77
CA TRP A 147 12.87 -7.20 -4.89
C TRP A 147 11.84 -6.97 -5.98
N LEU A 148 11.83 -5.79 -6.56
CA LEU A 148 11.06 -5.48 -7.77
C LEU A 148 11.85 -5.91 -9.01
N LEU A 149 11.19 -6.66 -9.90
CA LEU A 149 11.70 -7.03 -11.23
C LEU A 149 11.26 -5.97 -12.25
N GLY A 150 12.21 -5.22 -12.75
CA GLY A 150 11.99 -4.19 -13.78
C GLY A 150 13.12 -4.19 -14.78
N THR A 151 13.29 -3.07 -15.49
CA THR A 151 14.49 -2.81 -16.30
C THR A 151 15.75 -2.81 -15.43
N GLU A 152 15.60 -2.39 -14.19
CA GLU A 152 16.56 -2.51 -13.09
C GLU A 152 15.91 -3.25 -11.93
N TYR A 153 16.69 -4.08 -11.23
CA TYR A 153 16.22 -4.71 -10.01
C TYR A 153 16.35 -3.74 -8.85
N ARG A 154 15.26 -3.54 -8.11
CA ARG A 154 15.24 -2.64 -6.96
C ARG A 154 14.88 -3.39 -5.69
N LEU A 155 15.68 -3.24 -4.64
CA LEU A 155 15.32 -3.72 -3.32
C LEU A 155 14.16 -2.87 -2.80
N VAL A 156 13.04 -3.54 -2.51
CA VAL A 156 11.83 -2.89 -1.98
C VAL A 156 11.88 -2.83 -0.46
N ARG A 157 12.05 -3.98 0.18
CA ARG A 157 12.15 -4.09 1.65
C ARG A 157 12.92 -5.32 2.10
N ARG A 158 13.37 -5.27 3.36
CA ARG A 158 13.86 -6.43 4.12
C ARG A 158 12.78 -6.92 5.05
N LEU A 159 12.75 -8.23 5.27
CA LEU A 159 11.75 -8.92 6.07
C LEU A 159 12.46 -9.85 7.05
N ALA A 160 11.87 -10.00 8.23
CA ALA A 160 12.22 -11.06 9.17
C ALA A 160 11.17 -12.18 9.03
N LEU A 161 11.57 -13.30 8.43
CA LEU A 161 10.77 -14.51 8.34
C LEU A 161 11.23 -15.52 9.42
N PRO A 162 10.54 -16.65 9.61
CA PRO A 162 11.06 -17.73 10.45
C PRO A 162 12.44 -18.22 9.98
N THR A 163 13.21 -18.79 10.85
CA THR A 163 14.40 -19.56 10.49
C THR A 163 14.01 -20.90 9.85
N ALA A 164 14.95 -21.55 9.17
CA ALA A 164 14.74 -22.85 8.54
C ALA A 164 13.50 -22.88 7.61
N VAL A 165 13.35 -21.85 6.79
CA VAL A 165 12.35 -21.81 5.73
C VAL A 165 12.78 -22.74 4.61
N THR A 166 11.92 -23.66 4.21
CA THR A 166 12.18 -24.61 3.12
C THR A 166 11.47 -24.26 1.82
N HIS A 167 10.30 -23.68 1.90
CA HIS A 167 9.47 -23.36 0.74
C HIS A 167 8.73 -22.05 0.91
N CYS A 168 8.54 -21.33 -0.20
CA CYS A 168 7.61 -20.22 -0.27
C CYS A 168 6.75 -20.24 -1.54
N ARG A 169 5.55 -19.64 -1.47
CA ARG A 169 4.64 -19.34 -2.60
C ARG A 169 3.79 -18.14 -2.26
N VAL A 170 3.31 -17.43 -3.28
CA VAL A 170 2.50 -16.23 -3.08
C VAL A 170 1.14 -16.37 -3.76
N ASP A 171 0.08 -16.09 -3.01
CA ASP A 171 -1.27 -15.84 -3.54
C ASP A 171 -1.36 -14.35 -3.90
N ASP A 172 -1.17 -14.03 -5.18
CA ASP A 172 -1.18 -12.68 -5.70
C ASP A 172 -2.52 -11.97 -5.46
N ALA A 173 -3.63 -12.71 -5.52
CA ALA A 173 -4.97 -12.13 -5.38
C ALA A 173 -5.27 -11.65 -3.96
N HIS A 174 -4.62 -12.24 -2.96
CA HIS A 174 -4.81 -11.90 -1.54
C HIS A 174 -3.55 -11.29 -0.91
N ASP A 175 -2.56 -10.90 -1.71
CA ASP A 175 -1.28 -10.35 -1.23
C ASP A 175 -0.67 -11.21 -0.10
N THR A 176 -0.66 -12.55 -0.27
CA THR A 176 -0.28 -13.46 0.82
C THR A 176 0.92 -14.31 0.45
N LEU A 177 2.01 -14.11 1.18
CA LEU A 177 3.22 -14.94 1.14
C LEU A 177 3.06 -16.13 2.10
N PHE A 178 3.01 -17.34 1.56
CA PHE A 178 3.09 -18.58 2.33
C PHE A 178 4.53 -19.02 2.51
N VAL A 179 4.89 -19.40 3.71
CA VAL A 179 6.24 -19.83 4.10
C VAL A 179 6.14 -21.11 4.91
N ALA A 180 6.81 -22.17 4.45
CA ALA A 180 6.98 -23.41 5.20
C ALA A 180 8.25 -23.31 6.06
N GLU A 181 8.10 -23.51 7.36
CA GLU A 181 9.17 -23.55 8.36
C GLU A 181 9.39 -25.00 8.81
N GLU A 182 10.59 -25.52 8.62
CA GLU A 182 10.98 -26.83 9.10
C GLU A 182 10.72 -26.93 10.61
N GLY A 183 10.18 -28.02 11.05
CA GLY A 183 9.91 -28.24 12.47
C GLY A 183 8.69 -27.51 13.06
N MET A 184 8.18 -26.43 12.44
CA MET A 184 7.06 -25.64 12.99
C MET A 184 5.79 -25.69 12.15
N GLY A 185 5.89 -25.54 10.82
CA GLY A 185 4.72 -25.65 9.96
C GLY A 185 4.58 -24.55 8.89
N LEU A 186 3.36 -24.17 8.60
CA LEU A 186 3.00 -23.25 7.53
C LEU A 186 2.51 -21.91 8.07
N TRP A 187 3.08 -20.85 7.56
CA TRP A 187 2.78 -19.47 7.91
C TRP A 187 2.27 -18.68 6.70
N ALA A 188 1.50 -17.64 6.97
CA ALA A 188 1.09 -16.63 6.01
C ALA A 188 1.59 -15.25 6.47
N PHE A 189 2.14 -14.48 5.54
CA PHE A 189 2.60 -13.10 5.72
C PHE A 189 2.00 -12.20 4.65
N GLY A 190 1.97 -10.88 4.89
CA GLY A 190 1.64 -9.90 3.85
C GLY A 190 2.73 -9.83 2.78
N ALA A 191 2.35 -10.05 1.51
CA ALA A 191 3.25 -9.93 0.36
C ALA A 191 3.34 -8.52 -0.20
N ASN A 192 2.27 -7.71 -0.03
CA ASN A 192 2.27 -6.31 -0.46
C ASN A 192 3.25 -5.51 0.39
N ALA A 193 4.16 -4.79 -0.28
CA ALA A 193 5.17 -3.99 0.42
C ALA A 193 4.58 -2.79 1.18
N GLU A 194 3.45 -2.28 0.68
CA GLU A 194 2.68 -1.18 1.29
C GLU A 194 1.62 -1.68 2.29
N GLY A 195 1.65 -2.93 2.64
CA GLY A 195 0.74 -3.53 3.60
C GLY A 195 1.46 -4.09 4.83
N PRO A 196 0.72 -4.42 5.89
CA PRO A 196 1.29 -5.01 7.07
C PRO A 196 1.89 -6.39 6.76
N SER A 197 3.06 -6.67 7.35
CA SER A 197 3.71 -7.98 7.26
C SER A 197 3.34 -8.91 8.42
N ALA A 198 2.07 -8.90 8.82
CA ALA A 198 1.58 -9.70 9.94
C ALA A 198 1.83 -11.20 9.72
N ARG A 199 2.37 -11.87 10.73
CA ARG A 199 2.60 -13.33 10.74
C ARG A 199 1.36 -14.04 11.26
N VAL A 200 0.73 -14.85 10.42
CA VAL A 200 -0.46 -15.63 10.78
C VAL A 200 -0.20 -17.13 10.58
N PRO A 201 -0.45 -17.99 11.57
CA PRO A 201 -0.30 -19.43 11.40
C PRO A 201 -1.40 -19.98 10.48
N VAL A 202 -1.01 -20.73 9.45
CA VAL A 202 -1.94 -21.51 8.61
C VAL A 202 -2.13 -22.90 9.24
N ALA A 203 -1.03 -23.56 9.57
CA ALA A 203 -1.01 -24.86 10.24
C ALA A 203 0.30 -25.05 10.99
N LEU A 204 0.22 -25.48 12.24
CA LEU A 204 1.37 -25.72 13.09
C LEU A 204 1.48 -27.19 13.48
N ARG A 205 2.70 -27.66 13.75
CA ARG A 205 3.00 -28.98 14.30
C ARG A 205 2.65 -29.07 15.80
N ALA A 206 2.52 -30.27 16.29
CA ALA A 206 2.36 -30.51 17.71
C ALA A 206 3.56 -29.94 18.51
N PRO A 207 3.35 -29.35 19.70
CA PRO A 207 2.08 -29.27 20.45
C PRO A 207 1.18 -28.09 20.08
N TYR A 208 1.62 -27.20 19.17
CA TYR A 208 0.93 -25.93 18.84
C TYR A 208 -0.20 -26.11 17.82
N GLY A 209 -0.23 -27.24 17.12
CA GLY A 209 -1.25 -27.54 16.11
C GLY A 209 -1.37 -29.04 15.83
N LYS A 210 -1.96 -29.37 14.67
CA LYS A 210 -2.28 -30.74 14.27
C LYS A 210 -1.51 -31.22 13.03
N LEU A 211 -0.57 -30.46 12.52
CA LEU A 211 0.28 -30.87 11.41
C LEU A 211 1.19 -32.00 11.88
N ALA A 212 1.18 -33.13 11.16
CA ALA A 212 1.86 -34.36 11.60
C ALA A 212 3.35 -34.38 11.21
N GLY A 213 3.69 -33.81 10.05
CA GLY A 213 5.03 -33.85 9.48
C GLY A 213 5.48 -32.50 8.89
N GLU A 214 6.69 -32.49 8.33
CA GLU A 214 7.25 -31.34 7.63
C GLU A 214 6.59 -31.12 6.28
N ILE A 215 6.72 -29.91 5.75
CA ILE A 215 6.15 -29.55 4.45
C ILE A 215 7.24 -29.62 3.39
N GLU A 216 7.02 -30.49 2.40
CA GLU A 216 7.95 -30.79 1.31
C GLU A 216 7.53 -30.13 -0.02
N GLY A 217 6.44 -29.39 -0.04
CA GLY A 217 5.98 -28.69 -1.25
C GLY A 217 4.76 -27.86 -1.01
N LEU A 218 4.67 -26.75 -1.74
CA LEU A 218 3.57 -25.78 -1.66
C LEU A 218 2.97 -25.48 -3.03
N ALA A 219 1.66 -25.30 -3.09
CA ALA A 219 0.94 -24.77 -4.23
C ALA A 219 -0.21 -23.86 -3.79
N VAL A 220 -0.40 -22.75 -4.50
CA VAL A 220 -1.51 -21.82 -4.24
C VAL A 220 -2.79 -22.33 -4.88
N LEU A 221 -3.89 -22.18 -4.15
CA LEU A 221 -5.26 -22.43 -4.62
C LEU A 221 -6.07 -21.13 -4.50
N PRO A 222 -7.14 -20.94 -5.29
CA PRO A 222 -7.98 -19.74 -5.16
C PRO A 222 -8.50 -19.55 -3.74
N GLY A 223 -8.01 -18.52 -3.04
CA GLY A 223 -8.33 -18.27 -1.63
C GLY A 223 -7.87 -19.36 -0.67
N GLY A 224 -6.71 -19.98 -0.96
CA GLY A 224 -6.13 -20.98 -0.08
C GLY A 224 -4.79 -21.53 -0.55
N VAL A 225 -4.33 -22.58 0.12
CA VAL A 225 -3.03 -23.23 -0.12
C VAL A 225 -3.13 -24.75 0.02
N ALA A 226 -2.34 -25.44 -0.79
CA ALA A 226 -2.09 -26.86 -0.70
C ALA A 226 -0.63 -27.13 -0.35
N ALA A 227 -0.37 -28.21 0.39
CA ALA A 227 0.97 -28.68 0.70
C ALA A 227 1.06 -30.20 0.56
N LEU A 228 2.26 -30.71 0.33
CA LEU A 228 2.62 -32.09 0.61
C LEU A 228 3.42 -32.10 1.91
N ASP A 229 3.13 -33.07 2.80
CA ASP A 229 3.95 -33.33 3.95
C ASP A 229 5.02 -34.41 3.65
N GLU A 230 5.92 -34.66 4.59
CA GLU A 230 7.00 -35.67 4.50
C GLU A 230 6.50 -37.10 4.22
N ASN A 231 5.24 -37.39 4.55
CA ASN A 231 4.61 -38.69 4.24
C ASN A 231 4.01 -38.74 2.83
N GLY A 232 4.04 -37.62 2.11
CA GLY A 232 3.42 -37.45 0.82
C GLY A 232 1.89 -37.31 0.90
N ASP A 233 1.36 -36.93 2.06
CA ASP A 233 -0.06 -36.62 2.22
C ASP A 233 -0.35 -35.23 1.66
N LEU A 234 -1.40 -35.11 0.84
CA LEU A 234 -1.88 -33.83 0.36
C LEU A 234 -2.75 -33.16 1.41
N LEU A 235 -2.32 -32.02 1.88
CA LEU A 235 -2.97 -31.17 2.85
C LEU A 235 -3.49 -29.90 2.16
N THR A 236 -4.65 -29.41 2.57
CA THR A 236 -5.22 -28.18 1.99
C THR A 236 -5.88 -27.33 3.05
N TRP A 237 -5.69 -26.02 2.95
CA TRP A 237 -6.31 -25.02 3.83
C TRP A 237 -6.98 -23.95 3.00
N ARG A 238 -8.18 -23.58 3.39
CA ARG A 238 -8.99 -22.53 2.79
C ARG A 238 -9.03 -21.33 3.70
N ARG A 239 -8.89 -20.15 3.13
CA ARG A 239 -9.03 -18.88 3.85
C ARG A 239 -10.47 -18.70 4.35
N ALA A 240 -10.61 -18.30 5.61
CA ALA A 240 -11.89 -18.01 6.27
C ALA A 240 -11.74 -16.69 7.06
N GLY A 241 -11.91 -15.55 6.37
CA GLY A 241 -11.58 -14.24 6.93
C GLY A 241 -10.07 -14.13 7.23
N ALA A 242 -9.72 -13.80 8.45
CA ALA A 242 -8.34 -13.74 8.95
C ALA A 242 -7.77 -15.10 9.39
N SER A 243 -8.54 -16.20 9.29
CA SER A 243 -8.16 -17.54 9.74
C SER A 243 -8.13 -18.55 8.58
N TRP A 244 -7.75 -19.81 8.91
CA TRP A 244 -7.63 -20.89 7.94
C TRP A 244 -8.42 -22.11 8.38
N THR A 245 -9.14 -22.72 7.43
CA THR A 245 -9.89 -23.96 7.65
C THR A 245 -9.20 -25.10 6.94
N ALA A 246 -8.70 -26.08 7.69
CA ALA A 246 -8.16 -27.32 7.13
C ALA A 246 -9.26 -28.18 6.52
N LEU A 247 -9.00 -28.76 5.36
CA LEU A 247 -9.84 -29.79 4.75
C LEU A 247 -9.28 -31.18 5.03
N PRO A 248 -10.06 -32.26 4.85
CA PRO A 248 -9.58 -33.62 5.05
C PRO A 248 -8.33 -33.92 4.21
N LYS A 249 -7.30 -34.43 4.87
CA LYS A 249 -6.06 -34.85 4.20
C LYS A 249 -6.29 -36.03 3.25
N ARG A 250 -5.42 -36.16 2.26
CA ARG A 250 -5.43 -37.25 1.29
C ARG A 250 -4.08 -37.93 1.23
N ALA A 251 -4.05 -39.19 1.63
CA ALA A 251 -2.85 -40.01 1.58
C ALA A 251 -2.58 -40.42 0.11
N LEU A 252 -1.59 -39.79 -0.54
CA LEU A 252 -1.24 -40.01 -1.94
C LEU A 252 0.17 -40.62 -2.11
N GLY A 253 1.02 -40.52 -1.09
CA GLY A 253 2.45 -40.89 -1.18
C GLY A 253 3.17 -40.02 -2.23
N GLY A 254 2.80 -38.74 -2.28
CA GLY A 254 3.33 -37.75 -3.23
C GLY A 254 4.76 -37.35 -2.90
N LYS A 255 5.51 -36.93 -3.92
CA LYS A 255 6.88 -36.41 -3.80
C LYS A 255 7.00 -34.98 -4.31
N GLN A 256 6.12 -34.56 -5.21
CA GLN A 256 6.13 -33.24 -5.82
C GLN A 256 4.69 -32.76 -6.01
N LEU A 257 4.48 -31.48 -5.91
CA LEU A 257 3.19 -30.80 -6.03
C LEU A 257 3.30 -29.69 -7.06
N VAL A 258 2.39 -29.66 -8.03
CA VAL A 258 2.34 -28.65 -9.10
C VAL A 258 0.93 -28.06 -9.20
N ALA A 259 0.82 -26.74 -9.18
CA ALA A 259 -0.40 -26.04 -9.52
C ALA A 259 -0.58 -25.99 -11.04
N LEU A 260 -1.81 -26.28 -11.50
CA LEU A 260 -2.19 -26.19 -12.92
C LEU A 260 -2.98 -24.92 -13.24
N GLY A 261 -3.22 -24.10 -12.22
CA GLY A 261 -4.11 -22.95 -12.26
C GLY A 261 -5.52 -23.27 -11.75
N GLY A 262 -6.21 -22.24 -11.25
CA GLY A 262 -7.47 -22.43 -10.55
C GLY A 262 -7.29 -23.39 -9.36
N ALA A 263 -8.20 -24.35 -9.22
CA ALA A 263 -8.15 -25.37 -8.15
C ALA A 263 -7.52 -26.70 -8.59
N ALA A 264 -6.89 -26.74 -9.76
CA ALA A 264 -6.31 -27.98 -10.28
C ALA A 264 -4.85 -28.14 -9.81
N LEU A 265 -4.53 -29.33 -9.34
CA LEU A 265 -3.21 -29.72 -8.87
C LEU A 265 -2.77 -31.03 -9.55
N MET A 266 -1.47 -31.23 -9.65
CA MET A 266 -0.87 -32.53 -9.92
C MET A 266 0.10 -32.92 -8.81
N VAL A 267 0.11 -34.19 -8.49
CA VAL A 267 1.00 -34.80 -7.50
C VAL A 267 1.79 -35.91 -8.17
N ASN A 268 3.10 -35.87 -8.06
CA ASN A 268 3.98 -36.95 -8.52
C ASN A 268 4.04 -38.02 -7.43
N THR A 269 3.56 -39.21 -7.73
CA THR A 269 3.50 -40.37 -6.84
C THR A 269 4.40 -41.49 -7.33
N LYS A 270 4.48 -42.60 -6.62
CA LYS A 270 5.15 -43.81 -7.10
C LYS A 270 4.53 -44.37 -8.41
N GLN A 271 3.26 -44.06 -8.66
CA GLN A 271 2.54 -44.45 -9.87
C GLN A 271 2.62 -43.38 -10.99
N GLY A 272 3.44 -42.36 -10.82
CA GLY A 272 3.59 -41.23 -11.72
C GLY A 272 2.68 -40.04 -11.34
N TRP A 273 2.54 -39.10 -12.25
CA TRP A 273 1.78 -37.89 -12.06
C TRP A 273 0.27 -38.18 -12.03
N GLN A 274 -0.40 -37.69 -10.97
CA GLN A 274 -1.84 -37.84 -10.75
C GLN A 274 -2.48 -36.46 -10.48
N ALA A 275 -3.68 -36.25 -11.00
CA ALA A 275 -4.49 -35.07 -10.68
C ALA A 275 -5.58 -35.46 -9.67
N PRO A 276 -5.37 -35.25 -8.39
CA PRO A 276 -6.36 -35.56 -7.39
C PRO A 276 -7.57 -34.63 -7.54
N ALA A 277 -8.77 -35.21 -7.69
CA ALA A 277 -9.99 -34.40 -7.73
C ALA A 277 -10.18 -33.71 -6.35
N LEU A 278 -10.09 -32.40 -6.33
CA LEU A 278 -10.35 -31.60 -5.12
C LEU A 278 -11.79 -31.10 -5.14
N ALA A 279 -12.53 -31.37 -4.07
CA ALA A 279 -13.83 -30.72 -3.83
C ALA A 279 -13.60 -29.28 -3.32
N TRP A 280 -12.85 -28.50 -4.12
CA TRP A 280 -12.43 -27.16 -3.73
C TRP A 280 -13.53 -26.14 -3.97
N LYS A 281 -13.83 -25.39 -2.94
CA LYS A 281 -14.58 -24.14 -3.05
C LYS A 281 -13.61 -23.03 -2.67
N ALA A 282 -13.56 -21.95 -3.43
CA ALA A 282 -12.71 -20.81 -3.11
C ALA A 282 -12.99 -20.33 -1.67
N GLY A 283 -11.96 -19.88 -0.99
CA GLY A 283 -12.04 -19.26 0.32
C GLY A 283 -12.71 -17.89 0.28
N THR A 284 -12.43 -17.07 1.28
CA THR A 284 -12.85 -15.66 1.28
C THR A 284 -12.40 -14.99 -0.02
N PRO A 285 -13.28 -14.27 -0.73
CA PRO A 285 -12.91 -13.55 -1.95
C PRO A 285 -11.77 -12.57 -1.69
N ALA A 286 -10.97 -12.30 -2.72
CA ALA A 286 -9.96 -11.24 -2.68
C ALA A 286 -10.63 -9.88 -2.40
N PRO A 287 -9.94 -8.96 -1.72
CA PRO A 287 -10.41 -7.60 -1.55
C PRO A 287 -10.73 -6.94 -2.90
N ARG A 288 -11.63 -5.98 -2.88
CA ARG A 288 -11.95 -5.18 -4.08
C ARG A 288 -10.69 -4.48 -4.59
N ALA A 289 -10.38 -4.65 -5.85
CA ALA A 289 -9.32 -3.89 -6.50
C ALA A 289 -9.72 -2.40 -6.56
N LEU A 290 -8.86 -1.54 -6.02
CA LEU A 290 -8.99 -0.09 -6.11
C LEU A 290 -8.08 0.45 -7.22
N PRO A 291 -8.47 1.55 -7.90
CA PRO A 291 -7.55 2.29 -8.75
C PRO A 291 -6.27 2.66 -7.99
N ILE A 292 -5.14 2.58 -8.70
CA ILE A 292 -3.84 2.95 -8.14
C ILE A 292 -3.34 4.19 -8.88
N VAL A 293 -2.90 5.20 -8.15
CA VAL A 293 -2.24 6.39 -8.66
C VAL A 293 -0.79 6.41 -8.21
N MET A 294 0.10 6.94 -9.05
CA MET A 294 1.54 6.96 -8.74
C MET A 294 1.95 8.30 -8.14
N PRO A 295 2.81 8.30 -7.12
CA PRO A 295 3.41 9.53 -6.63
C PRO A 295 4.33 10.13 -7.69
N ARG A 296 4.43 11.45 -7.71
CA ARG A 296 5.31 12.19 -8.62
C ARG A 296 6.51 12.79 -7.90
N MET A 297 6.50 12.78 -6.58
CA MET A 297 7.57 13.26 -5.71
C MET A 297 7.47 12.56 -4.35
N GLN A 298 8.60 12.41 -3.70
CA GLN A 298 8.70 12.06 -2.29
C GLN A 298 9.65 13.03 -1.59
N THR A 299 9.41 13.28 -0.30
CA THR A 299 10.33 14.08 0.51
C THR A 299 11.54 13.26 0.95
N GLU A 300 12.60 13.96 1.34
CA GLU A 300 13.64 13.35 2.17
C GLU A 300 12.98 12.77 3.42
N PRO A 301 13.45 11.59 3.89
CA PRO A 301 12.90 10.96 5.10
C PRO A 301 13.16 11.82 6.34
N VAL A 302 12.28 11.74 7.33
CA VAL A 302 12.54 12.33 8.65
C VAL A 302 13.75 11.66 9.30
N ALA A 303 14.41 12.35 10.21
CA ALA A 303 15.67 11.86 10.80
C ALA A 303 15.47 10.64 11.73
N GLN A 304 14.29 10.46 12.32
CA GLN A 304 14.01 9.40 13.29
C GLN A 304 13.33 8.20 12.65
N LEU A 305 13.76 7.01 13.05
CA LEU A 305 13.13 5.75 12.65
C LEU A 305 11.84 5.48 13.46
N GLY A 306 11.02 4.60 12.92
CA GLY A 306 9.74 4.19 13.48
C GLY A 306 8.68 5.27 13.27
N ASP A 307 7.61 5.24 14.04
CA ASP A 307 6.51 6.19 14.01
C ASP A 307 6.96 7.60 14.39
N ALA A 308 7.30 8.41 13.39
CA ALA A 308 7.96 9.70 13.56
C ALA A 308 7.36 10.83 12.72
N ALA A 309 7.14 10.64 11.43
CA ALA A 309 6.37 11.60 10.63
C ALA A 309 4.88 11.43 10.93
N ASP A 310 4.07 12.47 10.61
CA ASP A 310 2.63 12.44 10.86
C ASP A 310 1.88 13.20 9.75
N ASP A 311 1.66 14.48 9.93
CA ASP A 311 0.71 15.26 9.14
C ASP A 311 1.41 16.28 8.24
N PRO A 312 1.08 16.35 6.96
CA PRO A 312 1.56 17.41 6.07
C PRO A 312 0.58 18.57 5.98
N ALA A 313 1.11 19.77 5.74
CA ALA A 313 0.33 20.91 5.29
C ALA A 313 1.01 21.61 4.11
N ILE A 314 0.26 22.35 3.30
CA ILE A 314 0.79 23.04 2.13
C ILE A 314 0.66 24.54 2.30
N TRP A 315 1.79 25.25 2.26
CA TRP A 315 1.81 26.70 2.11
C TRP A 315 2.02 27.05 0.64
N VAL A 316 1.08 27.78 0.06
CA VAL A 316 1.13 28.21 -1.34
C VAL A 316 1.80 29.57 -1.43
N ASN A 317 2.94 29.68 -2.12
CA ASN A 317 3.57 30.97 -2.33
C ASN A 317 2.68 31.88 -3.20
N PRO A 318 2.21 33.02 -2.68
CA PRO A 318 1.23 33.85 -3.39
C PRO A 318 1.81 34.56 -4.62
N LYS A 319 3.13 34.62 -4.78
CA LYS A 319 3.81 35.26 -5.92
C LYS A 319 4.21 34.24 -6.98
N ASP A 320 4.61 33.07 -6.55
CA ASP A 320 5.07 32.00 -7.46
C ASP A 320 4.80 30.64 -6.78
N ALA A 321 3.70 30.01 -7.16
CA ALA A 321 3.29 28.74 -6.57
C ALA A 321 4.33 27.61 -6.73
N THR A 322 5.27 27.72 -7.67
CA THR A 322 6.37 26.76 -7.79
C THR A 322 7.40 26.85 -6.65
N GLN A 323 7.36 27.94 -5.87
CA GLN A 323 8.16 28.17 -4.68
C GLN A 323 7.42 27.88 -3.36
N SER A 324 6.30 27.18 -3.44
CA SER A 324 5.52 26.74 -2.28
C SER A 324 6.30 25.78 -1.38
N ARG A 325 5.78 25.53 -0.20
CA ARG A 325 6.40 24.64 0.79
C ARG A 325 5.40 23.56 1.24
N ILE A 326 5.94 22.39 1.53
CA ILE A 326 5.27 21.33 2.25
C ILE A 326 5.82 21.36 3.68
N LEU A 327 4.96 21.51 4.64
CA LEU A 327 5.26 21.35 6.05
C LEU A 327 5.01 19.90 6.42
N GLY A 328 5.83 19.33 7.29
CA GLY A 328 5.63 17.98 7.80
C GLY A 328 5.91 17.94 9.29
N THR A 329 5.02 17.39 10.06
CA THR A 329 5.25 17.22 11.50
C THR A 329 6.09 16.01 11.80
N ASN A 330 6.85 16.09 12.88
CA ASN A 330 7.63 14.99 13.42
C ASN A 330 7.23 14.80 14.89
N LYS A 331 6.56 13.69 15.18
CA LYS A 331 6.07 13.30 16.52
C LYS A 331 7.17 13.21 17.57
N LYS A 332 8.44 13.31 17.19
CA LYS A 332 9.60 13.19 18.08
C LYS A 332 10.41 14.45 18.25
N GLN A 333 10.33 15.42 17.32
CA GLN A 333 11.26 16.55 17.33
C GLN A 333 10.68 17.92 16.95
N GLY A 334 9.69 18.00 16.05
CA GLY A 334 9.17 19.31 15.65
C GLY A 334 8.63 19.39 14.23
N MET A 335 8.94 20.48 13.55
CA MET A 335 8.42 20.82 12.22
C MET A 335 9.52 20.77 11.16
N LEU A 336 9.27 20.08 10.08
CA LEU A 336 10.10 20.08 8.87
C LEU A 336 9.41 20.90 7.77
N VAL A 337 10.21 21.53 6.93
CA VAL A 337 9.73 22.29 5.78
C VAL A 337 10.47 21.79 4.54
N TYR A 338 9.74 21.42 3.51
CA TYR A 338 10.27 20.90 2.26
C TYR A 338 9.91 21.81 1.08
N ASP A 339 10.77 21.83 0.06
CA ASP A 339 10.41 22.37 -1.24
C ASP A 339 9.56 21.37 -2.05
N LEU A 340 9.05 21.79 -3.22
CA LEU A 340 8.24 20.93 -4.08
C LEU A 340 9.06 19.83 -4.81
N GLN A 341 10.37 19.79 -4.62
CA GLN A 341 11.25 18.69 -5.01
C GLN A 341 11.48 17.70 -3.88
N GLY A 342 10.87 17.94 -2.71
CA GLY A 342 10.96 17.07 -1.54
C GLY A 342 12.21 17.27 -0.69
N ARG A 343 13.03 18.30 -0.95
CA ARG A 343 14.25 18.58 -0.18
C ARG A 343 13.90 19.36 1.07
N GLU A 344 14.47 18.99 2.21
CA GLU A 344 14.34 19.74 3.45
C GLU A 344 14.99 21.12 3.30
N THR A 345 14.26 22.16 3.61
CA THR A 345 14.71 23.56 3.57
C THR A 345 14.81 24.20 4.94
N GLN A 346 14.12 23.63 5.93
CA GLN A 346 14.14 24.12 7.31
C GLN A 346 13.69 23.01 8.27
N PHE A 347 14.31 22.98 9.45
CA PHE A 347 13.84 22.23 10.61
C PHE A 347 13.69 23.15 11.81
N LEU A 348 12.56 23.05 12.53
CA LEU A 348 12.29 23.77 13.77
C LEU A 348 12.09 22.79 14.91
N PRO A 349 12.95 22.79 15.92
CA PRO A 349 12.79 21.97 17.11
C PRO A 349 11.68 22.53 18.00
N ALA A 350 10.47 22.01 17.86
CA ALA A 350 9.28 22.48 18.57
C ALA A 350 8.70 21.44 19.55
N GLY A 351 9.41 20.33 19.79
CA GLY A 351 8.94 19.20 20.60
C GLY A 351 8.06 18.24 19.81
N ARG A 352 7.28 17.42 20.49
CA ARG A 352 6.44 16.38 19.88
C ARG A 352 5.21 16.99 19.23
N LEU A 353 5.32 17.30 17.94
CA LEU A 353 4.19 17.77 17.15
C LEU A 353 3.40 16.59 16.57
N ASN A 354 2.05 16.70 16.56
CA ASN A 354 1.16 15.77 15.87
C ASN A 354 0.67 16.43 14.56
N ASN A 355 -0.57 16.85 14.46
CA ASN A 355 -1.10 17.44 13.23
C ASN A 355 -0.68 18.90 13.02
N VAL A 356 -0.75 19.36 11.78
CA VAL A 356 -0.51 20.75 11.38
C VAL A 356 -1.50 21.18 10.30
N ASP A 357 -2.00 22.41 10.37
CA ASP A 357 -2.81 23.00 9.31
C ASP A 357 -2.37 24.45 9.03
N VAL A 358 -2.52 24.89 7.79
CA VAL A 358 -2.07 26.21 7.30
C VAL A 358 -3.27 27.02 6.81
N ARG A 359 -3.34 28.29 7.27
CA ARG A 359 -4.20 29.29 6.64
C ARG A 359 -3.43 30.54 6.30
N GLN A 360 -3.74 31.09 5.13
CA GLN A 360 -3.03 32.23 4.55
C GLN A 360 -3.90 33.47 4.45
N ASP A 361 -3.25 34.65 4.33
CA ASP A 361 -3.91 35.96 4.23
C ASP A 361 -4.88 36.23 5.38
N LEU A 362 -4.52 35.80 6.59
CA LEU A 362 -5.31 36.01 7.80
C LEU A 362 -5.22 37.48 8.25
N ARG A 363 -6.30 38.00 8.82
CA ARG A 363 -6.40 39.42 9.26
C ARG A 363 -6.53 39.52 10.76
N PHE A 364 -5.64 40.28 11.36
CA PHE A 364 -5.67 40.65 12.77
C PHE A 364 -5.55 42.18 12.88
N GLY A 365 -6.67 42.88 12.83
CA GLY A 365 -6.69 44.33 12.64
C GLY A 365 -6.15 44.71 11.28
N ASP A 366 -5.12 45.57 11.24
CA ASP A 366 -4.45 46.00 10.01
C ASP A 366 -3.32 45.06 9.59
N GLU A 367 -2.93 44.11 10.45
CA GLU A 367 -1.86 43.15 10.17
C GLU A 367 -2.38 41.93 9.39
N ARG A 368 -1.51 41.36 8.55
CA ARG A 368 -1.78 40.14 7.80
C ARG A 368 -0.73 39.07 8.06
N PHE A 369 -1.16 37.83 8.15
CA PHE A 369 -0.30 36.69 8.42
C PHE A 369 -0.69 35.45 7.60
N ASP A 370 0.33 34.70 7.24
CA ASP A 370 0.19 33.26 6.94
C ASP A 370 0.61 32.53 8.22
N LEU A 371 -0.26 31.64 8.71
CA LEU A 371 -0.03 30.90 9.96
C LEU A 371 -0.14 29.40 9.72
N ALA A 372 0.77 28.65 10.35
CA ALA A 372 0.59 27.24 10.63
C ALA A 372 0.25 27.05 12.11
N VAL A 373 -0.69 26.15 12.39
CA VAL A 373 -1.06 25.74 13.74
C VAL A 373 -0.81 24.26 13.87
N ALA A 374 -0.04 23.86 14.88
CA ALA A 374 0.22 22.45 15.18
C ALA A 374 -0.12 22.12 16.62
N THR A 375 -0.51 20.87 16.88
CA THR A 375 -0.64 20.37 18.26
C THR A 375 0.70 19.89 18.78
N GLN A 376 0.98 20.23 20.05
CA GLN A 376 2.21 19.86 20.74
C GLN A 376 1.87 19.01 21.96
N ARG A 377 2.31 17.75 21.96
CA ARG A 377 1.85 16.70 22.88
C ARG A 377 2.49 16.77 24.26
N ASP A 378 3.70 17.35 24.41
CA ASP A 378 4.38 17.39 25.71
C ASP A 378 3.74 18.40 26.67
N GLU A 379 3.14 19.47 26.15
CA GLU A 379 2.57 20.58 26.92
C GLU A 379 1.05 20.70 26.75
N ASN A 380 0.42 19.82 25.96
CA ASN A 380 -1.00 19.91 25.59
C ASN A 380 -1.36 21.31 25.07
N SER A 381 -0.61 21.81 24.10
CA SER A 381 -0.71 23.17 23.59
C SER A 381 -0.84 23.22 22.06
N MET A 382 -1.40 24.32 21.56
CA MET A 382 -1.28 24.71 20.16
C MET A 382 0.01 25.50 19.98
N VAL A 383 0.83 25.16 18.99
CA VAL A 383 1.98 25.97 18.58
C VAL A 383 1.63 26.69 17.28
N LEU A 384 1.77 28.00 17.28
CA LEU A 384 1.57 28.86 16.13
C LEU A 384 2.91 29.21 15.50
N PHE A 385 3.01 29.03 14.20
CA PHE A 385 4.15 29.47 13.40
C PHE A 385 3.70 30.52 12.38
N THR A 386 4.41 31.65 12.31
CA THR A 386 4.28 32.59 11.20
C THR A 386 5.07 32.07 10.01
N ILE A 387 4.57 32.30 8.80
CA ILE A 387 5.24 31.93 7.55
C ILE A 387 5.53 33.22 6.78
N ASP A 388 6.80 33.45 6.44
CA ASP A 388 7.23 34.63 5.69
C ASP A 388 7.01 34.48 4.17
N ALA A 389 7.26 35.54 3.42
CA ALA A 389 7.09 35.56 1.97
C ALA A 389 8.04 34.60 1.20
N LYS A 390 9.00 33.98 1.87
CA LYS A 390 9.91 32.95 1.31
C LYS A 390 9.52 31.54 1.76
N GLY A 391 8.46 31.42 2.57
CA GLY A 391 8.03 30.15 3.14
C GLY A 391 8.89 29.69 4.31
N GLN A 392 9.59 30.61 5.00
CA GLN A 392 10.31 30.30 6.22
C GLN A 392 9.38 30.44 7.42
N LEU A 393 9.42 29.48 8.32
CA LEU A 393 8.62 29.44 9.53
C LEU A 393 9.38 30.01 10.72
N ALA A 394 8.63 30.68 11.62
CA ALA A 394 9.12 31.08 12.94
C ALA A 394 8.03 30.82 13.98
N GLU A 395 8.40 30.18 15.11
CA GLU A 395 7.48 29.99 16.23
C GLU A 395 7.04 31.36 16.76
N ALA A 396 5.73 31.59 16.82
CA ALA A 396 5.13 32.86 17.21
C ALA A 396 4.44 32.83 18.58
N ALA A 397 3.89 31.66 18.95
CA ALA A 397 3.25 31.49 20.26
C ALA A 397 3.07 29.98 20.57
N ARG A 398 3.01 29.69 21.87
CA ARG A 398 2.47 28.45 22.45
C ARG A 398 1.26 28.77 23.27
N LEU A 399 0.13 28.17 22.93
CA LEU A 399 -1.16 28.46 23.52
C LEU A 399 -1.68 27.21 24.23
N PRO A 400 -1.68 27.17 25.57
CA PRO A 400 -2.15 26.01 26.32
C PRO A 400 -3.63 25.74 26.06
N THR A 401 -4.03 24.50 26.06
CA THR A 401 -5.43 24.05 25.93
C THR A 401 -5.95 23.47 27.24
N GLY A 402 -7.24 23.12 27.29
CA GLY A 402 -7.84 22.40 28.41
C GLY A 402 -7.77 20.85 28.25
N LEU A 403 -7.09 20.35 27.24
CA LEU A 403 -6.98 18.93 26.94
C LEU A 403 -5.88 18.25 27.78
N HIS A 404 -5.94 16.93 27.90
CA HIS A 404 -5.00 16.15 28.71
C HIS A 404 -4.10 15.24 27.87
N ASP A 405 -4.55 14.83 26.71
CA ASP A 405 -3.79 14.07 25.71
C ASP A 405 -4.14 14.63 24.33
N ILE A 406 -3.66 15.85 24.07
CA ILE A 406 -3.93 16.57 22.82
C ILE A 406 -3.42 15.76 21.63
N TYR A 407 -4.21 15.76 20.55
CA TYR A 407 -3.95 14.92 19.40
C TYR A 407 -4.07 15.69 18.07
N GLY A 408 -5.19 15.58 17.36
CA GLY A 408 -5.39 16.21 16.07
C GLY A 408 -5.70 17.71 16.12
N THR A 409 -5.51 18.41 14.99
CA THR A 409 -5.92 19.79 14.79
C THR A 409 -6.32 20.05 13.34
N CYS A 410 -7.23 21.00 13.17
CA CYS A 410 -7.49 21.69 11.90
C CYS A 410 -7.92 23.13 12.18
N THR A 411 -7.87 23.97 11.15
CA THR A 411 -8.14 25.38 11.27
C THR A 411 -9.26 25.84 10.33
N TYR A 412 -9.88 26.96 10.66
CA TYR A 412 -10.95 27.57 9.87
C TYR A 412 -10.69 29.07 9.72
N ARG A 413 -10.60 29.53 8.48
CA ARG A 413 -10.55 30.95 8.18
C ARG A 413 -11.97 31.50 8.22
N THR A 414 -12.24 32.34 9.19
CA THR A 414 -13.56 32.95 9.36
C THR A 414 -13.92 33.91 8.20
N ALA A 415 -15.20 34.19 8.00
CA ALA A 415 -15.64 35.15 7.00
C ALA A 415 -15.06 36.56 7.19
N ALA A 416 -14.68 36.92 8.44
CA ALA A 416 -14.00 38.17 8.76
C ALA A 416 -12.50 38.13 8.46
N GLY A 417 -11.96 36.99 8.07
CA GLY A 417 -10.53 36.75 7.79
C GLY A 417 -9.70 36.39 9.02
N GLY A 418 -10.32 36.21 10.20
CA GLY A 418 -9.65 35.69 11.39
C GLY A 418 -9.41 34.18 11.30
N LEU A 419 -8.76 33.61 12.31
CA LEU A 419 -8.43 32.21 12.41
C LEU A 419 -9.11 31.57 13.61
N ASP A 420 -9.83 30.49 13.39
CA ASP A 420 -10.28 29.57 14.43
C ASP A 420 -9.48 28.26 14.32
N ALA A 421 -9.19 27.62 15.44
CA ALA A 421 -8.53 26.31 15.52
C ALA A 421 -9.41 25.32 16.27
N PHE A 422 -9.48 24.09 15.75
CA PHE A 422 -10.10 22.95 16.42
C PHE A 422 -8.98 22.00 16.85
N VAL A 423 -8.96 21.66 18.12
CA VAL A 423 -8.03 20.66 18.65
C VAL A 423 -8.81 19.58 19.37
N ASN A 424 -8.33 18.36 19.32
CA ASN A 424 -9.00 17.23 19.96
C ASN A 424 -8.10 16.51 20.97
N ASP A 425 -8.76 15.75 21.83
CA ASP A 425 -8.17 14.86 22.83
C ASP A 425 -8.50 13.42 22.48
N LYS A 426 -7.64 12.49 22.79
CA LYS A 426 -7.86 11.05 22.57
C LYS A 426 -9.10 10.51 23.27
N ASP A 427 -9.65 11.23 24.26
CA ASP A 427 -10.91 10.86 24.91
C ASP A 427 -12.18 11.28 24.15
N GLY A 428 -12.02 11.88 22.97
CA GLY A 428 -13.11 12.32 22.10
C GLY A 428 -13.49 13.79 22.22
N ARG A 429 -12.94 14.54 23.17
CA ARG A 429 -13.24 15.98 23.35
C ARG A 429 -12.62 16.81 22.22
N TYR A 430 -13.37 17.83 21.78
CA TYR A 430 -12.91 18.88 20.90
C TYR A 430 -13.01 20.23 21.60
N GLU A 431 -11.99 21.05 21.44
CA GLU A 431 -11.98 22.46 21.79
C GLU A 431 -11.88 23.31 20.53
N HIS A 432 -12.79 24.27 20.38
CA HIS A 432 -12.81 25.27 19.33
C HIS A 432 -12.29 26.61 19.86
N TRP A 433 -11.13 27.03 19.38
CA TRP A 433 -10.42 28.22 19.81
C TRP A 433 -10.45 29.28 18.73
N GLN A 434 -10.74 30.54 19.13
CA GLN A 434 -10.58 31.73 18.31
C GLN A 434 -9.19 32.30 18.55
N ILE A 435 -8.35 32.35 17.54
CA ILE A 435 -7.01 32.94 17.64
C ILE A 435 -7.14 34.45 17.65
N THR A 436 -6.47 35.09 18.58
CA THR A 436 -6.51 36.54 18.80
C THR A 436 -5.12 37.13 18.69
N ARG A 437 -5.05 38.45 18.46
CA ARG A 437 -3.79 39.20 18.48
C ARG A 437 -4.00 40.54 19.17
N ALA A 438 -3.25 40.78 20.23
CA ALA A 438 -3.31 41.99 21.02
C ALA A 438 -1.91 42.38 21.51
N GLY A 439 -1.57 43.68 21.40
CA GLY A 439 -0.26 44.18 21.83
C GLY A 439 0.92 43.50 21.13
N GLY A 440 0.75 43.10 19.86
CA GLY A 440 1.78 42.40 19.09
C GLY A 440 1.96 40.91 19.41
N LYS A 441 1.14 40.33 20.30
CA LYS A 441 1.21 38.91 20.71
C LYS A 441 -0.03 38.14 20.29
N PHE A 442 0.17 36.89 19.88
CA PHE A 442 -0.93 35.96 19.66
C PHE A 442 -1.44 35.38 20.97
N GLY A 443 -2.74 35.12 21.02
CA GLY A 443 -3.46 34.49 22.11
C GLY A 443 -4.62 33.67 21.54
N ALA A 444 -5.38 33.00 22.39
CA ALA A 444 -6.57 32.28 21.98
C ALA A 444 -7.70 32.43 23.00
N LYS A 445 -8.94 32.38 22.54
CA LYS A 445 -10.15 32.37 23.35
C LYS A 445 -10.95 31.12 23.03
N LEU A 446 -11.26 30.29 24.03
CA LEU A 446 -12.15 29.15 23.89
C LEU A 446 -13.55 29.64 23.53
N ALA A 447 -14.05 29.21 22.38
CA ALA A 447 -15.37 29.58 21.87
C ALA A 447 -16.43 28.55 22.29
N ARG A 448 -16.12 27.26 22.12
CA ARG A 448 -17.03 26.14 22.46
C ARG A 448 -16.29 24.83 22.57
N GLN A 449 -16.97 23.83 23.10
CA GLN A 449 -16.50 22.44 23.16
C GLN A 449 -17.58 21.51 22.62
N PHE A 450 -17.18 20.37 22.10
CA PHE A 450 -18.07 19.25 21.71
C PHE A 450 -17.32 17.93 21.83
N LYS A 451 -17.99 16.81 21.58
CA LYS A 451 -17.38 15.50 21.79
C LYS A 451 -17.90 14.47 20.80
N VAL A 452 -17.02 13.57 20.32
CA VAL A 452 -17.33 12.28 19.73
C VAL A 452 -17.22 11.18 20.80
N ALA A 453 -17.59 9.94 20.49
CA ALA A 453 -17.70 8.91 21.51
C ALA A 453 -16.35 8.23 21.84
N THR A 454 -15.48 8.12 20.85
CA THR A 454 -14.17 7.46 20.95
C THR A 454 -13.07 8.39 20.45
N GLN A 455 -11.86 7.88 20.25
CA GLN A 455 -10.70 8.64 19.80
C GLN A 455 -10.95 9.25 18.42
N PRO A 456 -10.75 10.56 18.25
CA PRO A 456 -10.66 11.22 16.95
C PRO A 456 -9.22 11.61 16.66
N GLU A 457 -8.89 11.79 15.39
CA GLU A 457 -7.66 12.50 15.00
C GLU A 457 -7.94 13.51 13.89
N GLY A 458 -8.09 13.05 12.66
CA GLY A 458 -8.22 13.90 11.50
C GLY A 458 -9.45 14.81 11.52
N CYS A 459 -9.27 16.05 11.10
CA CYS A 459 -10.36 16.96 10.77
C CYS A 459 -9.98 17.91 9.65
N VAL A 460 -11.00 18.52 9.00
CA VAL A 460 -10.80 19.61 8.04
C VAL A 460 -12.01 20.54 8.04
N ALA A 461 -11.75 21.83 8.02
CA ALA A 461 -12.80 22.83 7.85
C ALA A 461 -12.80 23.41 6.44
N ASP A 462 -13.98 23.47 5.84
CA ASP A 462 -14.19 24.15 4.56
C ASP A 462 -14.49 25.64 4.79
N ASP A 463 -13.52 26.47 4.49
CA ASP A 463 -13.63 27.93 4.65
C ASP A 463 -14.75 28.54 3.77
N ARG A 464 -15.17 27.86 2.69
CA ARG A 464 -16.23 28.34 1.78
C ARG A 464 -17.63 28.05 2.31
N SER A 465 -17.87 26.83 2.74
CA SER A 465 -19.18 26.42 3.24
C SER A 465 -19.36 26.64 4.75
N GLY A 466 -18.27 26.70 5.52
CA GLY A 466 -18.28 26.74 6.97
C GLY A 466 -18.65 25.38 7.59
N LEU A 467 -18.39 24.28 6.88
CA LEU A 467 -18.51 22.92 7.40
C LEU A 467 -17.20 22.48 8.04
N LEU A 468 -17.31 21.70 9.10
CA LEU A 468 -16.21 21.01 9.75
C LEU A 468 -16.45 19.50 9.64
N PHE A 469 -15.55 18.78 9.00
CA PHE A 469 -15.52 17.32 9.00
C PHE A 469 -14.58 16.82 10.09
N VAL A 470 -14.96 15.76 10.78
CA VAL A 470 -14.16 15.15 11.85
C VAL A 470 -14.19 13.63 11.72
N GLY A 471 -13.02 13.00 11.83
CA GLY A 471 -12.83 11.57 11.88
C GLY A 471 -12.93 11.07 13.33
N GLU A 472 -13.78 10.10 13.59
CA GLU A 472 -13.76 9.26 14.79
C GLU A 472 -13.22 7.92 14.35
N GLU A 473 -11.94 7.63 14.69
CA GLU A 473 -11.07 6.66 14.03
C GLU A 473 -11.73 5.32 13.69
N ASP A 474 -12.27 4.64 14.70
CA ASP A 474 -12.85 3.30 14.58
C ASP A 474 -14.39 3.30 14.36
N LYS A 475 -15.01 4.48 14.14
CA LYS A 475 -16.47 4.62 14.08
C LYS A 475 -17.00 5.23 12.79
N ALA A 476 -16.70 6.52 12.58
CA ALA A 476 -17.39 7.27 11.55
C ALA A 476 -16.70 8.59 11.16
N LEU A 477 -16.99 9.02 9.95
CA LEU A 477 -16.80 10.40 9.50
C LEU A 477 -18.05 11.21 9.86
N TRP A 478 -17.85 12.34 10.54
CA TRP A 478 -18.91 13.25 10.96
C TRP A 478 -18.77 14.61 10.29
N VAL A 479 -19.86 15.38 10.26
CA VAL A 479 -19.86 16.77 9.82
C VAL A 479 -20.66 17.65 10.80
N THR A 480 -20.15 18.86 11.04
CA THR A 480 -20.81 19.89 11.84
C THR A 480 -20.49 21.28 11.29
N SER A 481 -20.96 22.35 11.95
CA SER A 481 -20.58 23.71 11.59
C SER A 481 -19.21 24.08 12.15
N ALA A 482 -18.35 24.71 11.34
CA ALA A 482 -17.10 25.32 11.78
C ALA A 482 -17.30 26.70 12.46
N LYS A 483 -18.48 27.29 12.35
CA LYS A 483 -18.77 28.64 12.86
C LYS A 483 -18.99 28.63 14.37
N ALA A 484 -18.29 29.50 15.08
CA ALA A 484 -18.32 29.57 16.55
C ALA A 484 -19.68 29.97 17.15
N ASP A 485 -20.49 30.69 16.39
CA ASP A 485 -21.83 31.17 16.79
C ASP A 485 -22.95 30.13 16.50
N GLN A 486 -22.61 28.97 15.96
CA GLN A 486 -23.55 27.89 15.66
C GLN A 486 -23.30 26.67 16.56
N PRO A 487 -24.34 25.89 16.89
CA PRO A 487 -24.18 24.68 17.70
C PRO A 487 -23.33 23.63 16.94
N ALA A 488 -22.49 22.90 17.66
CA ALA A 488 -21.69 21.80 17.12
C ALA A 488 -22.51 20.51 17.06
N THR A 489 -23.59 20.50 16.28
CA THR A 489 -24.43 19.31 16.11
C THR A 489 -23.79 18.39 15.07
N LEU A 490 -23.24 17.27 15.52
CA LEU A 490 -22.64 16.26 14.66
C LEU A 490 -23.71 15.52 13.85
N LYS A 491 -23.47 15.39 12.54
CA LYS A 491 -24.26 14.56 11.63
C LYS A 491 -23.32 13.53 11.00
N MET A 492 -23.72 12.28 10.99
CA MET A 492 -22.95 11.19 10.39
C MET A 492 -22.92 11.35 8.88
N VAL A 493 -21.72 11.28 8.31
CA VAL A 493 -21.48 11.21 6.85
C VAL A 493 -21.38 9.74 6.44
N MET A 494 -20.51 8.97 7.10
CA MET A 494 -20.29 7.55 6.82
C MET A 494 -19.72 6.82 8.02
N THR A 495 -20.09 5.56 8.20
CA THR A 495 -19.47 4.66 9.20
C THR A 495 -18.29 3.92 8.60
N VAL A 496 -17.38 3.45 9.45
CA VAL A 496 -16.42 2.40 9.11
C VAL A 496 -17.17 1.18 8.53
N GLY A 497 -16.65 0.60 7.44
CA GLY A 497 -17.28 -0.52 6.74
C GLY A 497 -16.77 -0.72 5.31
N GLU A 498 -17.64 -0.60 4.32
CA GLU A 498 -17.31 -0.93 2.92
C GLU A 498 -16.24 -0.01 2.29
N TRP A 499 -16.26 1.28 2.63
CA TRP A 499 -15.40 2.29 2.01
C TRP A 499 -14.30 2.78 2.94
N LEU A 500 -14.65 3.10 4.18
CA LEU A 500 -13.72 3.55 5.21
C LEU A 500 -13.38 2.37 6.12
N HIS A 501 -12.11 2.12 6.30
CA HIS A 501 -11.59 1.16 7.27
C HIS A 501 -10.92 1.94 8.41
N ASP A 502 -10.97 1.39 9.60
CA ASP A 502 -10.29 1.92 10.77
C ASP A 502 -8.75 1.87 10.56
N ASP A 503 -8.03 2.95 10.86
CA ASP A 503 -8.50 4.18 11.44
C ASP A 503 -8.90 5.20 10.35
N ILE A 504 -9.85 6.11 10.68
CA ILE A 504 -10.18 7.27 9.85
C ILE A 504 -9.26 8.42 10.28
N GLU A 505 -8.30 8.75 9.43
CA GLU A 505 -7.21 9.65 9.71
C GLU A 505 -7.32 10.97 8.93
N GLY A 506 -6.19 11.53 8.52
CA GLY A 506 -6.10 12.82 7.85
C GLY A 506 -7.10 13.04 6.74
N MET A 507 -7.53 14.28 6.57
CA MET A 507 -8.47 14.66 5.53
C MET A 507 -8.21 16.06 4.99
N GLY A 508 -8.51 16.25 3.70
CA GLY A 508 -8.32 17.52 3.01
C GLY A 508 -9.41 17.78 1.97
N ILE A 509 -9.59 19.05 1.59
CA ILE A 509 -10.62 19.44 0.63
C ILE A 509 -9.99 20.00 -0.64
N TYR A 510 -10.22 19.33 -1.75
CA TYR A 510 -9.92 19.88 -3.08
C TYR A 510 -11.06 20.80 -3.55
N HIS A 511 -10.71 22.02 -3.90
CA HIS A 511 -11.65 23.01 -4.43
C HIS A 511 -11.51 23.15 -5.93
N GLY A 512 -12.23 22.34 -6.70
CA GLY A 512 -12.31 22.48 -8.15
C GLY A 512 -13.14 23.68 -8.60
N ALA A 513 -13.23 23.88 -9.91
CA ALA A 513 -13.97 25.01 -10.49
C ALA A 513 -15.49 24.87 -10.31
N LYS A 514 -16.02 23.65 -10.38
CA LYS A 514 -17.46 23.36 -10.26
C LYS A 514 -17.79 22.52 -9.03
N HIS A 515 -16.90 21.60 -8.65
CA HIS A 515 -17.11 20.65 -7.58
C HIS A 515 -15.97 20.72 -6.58
N SER A 516 -16.29 20.58 -5.30
CA SER A 516 -15.30 20.37 -4.24
C SER A 516 -15.36 18.94 -3.74
N TYR A 517 -14.22 18.36 -3.46
CA TYR A 517 -14.09 16.97 -3.03
C TYR A 517 -13.37 16.90 -1.68
N LEU A 518 -13.94 16.12 -0.76
CA LEU A 518 -13.31 15.74 0.49
C LEU A 518 -12.54 14.43 0.24
N VAL A 519 -11.25 14.42 0.55
CA VAL A 519 -10.39 13.24 0.55
C VAL A 519 -10.13 12.83 1.99
N VAL A 520 -10.32 11.56 2.32
CA VAL A 520 -10.19 11.01 3.67
C VAL A 520 -9.25 9.82 3.63
N SER A 521 -8.25 9.80 4.50
CA SER A 521 -7.40 8.63 4.72
C SER A 521 -8.17 7.53 5.43
N SER A 522 -8.13 6.34 4.86
CA SER A 522 -8.59 5.08 5.42
C SER A 522 -7.35 4.25 5.69
N GLN A 523 -6.74 4.47 6.86
CA GLN A 523 -5.41 3.97 7.20
C GLN A 523 -5.37 2.44 7.18
N GLY A 524 -6.35 1.77 7.81
CA GLY A 524 -6.36 0.32 7.99
C GLY A 524 -6.40 -0.52 6.71
N ASN A 525 -6.62 0.11 5.54
CA ASN A 525 -6.46 -0.56 4.25
C ASN A 525 -5.58 0.21 3.26
N SER A 526 -4.85 1.21 3.73
CA SER A 526 -3.95 2.07 2.96
C SER A 526 -4.63 2.62 1.70
N SER A 527 -5.85 3.20 1.85
CA SER A 527 -6.61 3.80 0.77
C SER A 527 -7.12 5.20 1.11
N TYR A 528 -7.54 5.93 0.09
CA TYR A 528 -8.07 7.28 0.22
C TYR A 528 -9.47 7.30 -0.39
N VAL A 529 -10.46 7.69 0.41
CA VAL A 529 -11.86 7.76 -0.02
C VAL A 529 -12.20 9.18 -0.41
N VAL A 530 -12.83 9.36 -1.58
CA VAL A 530 -13.22 10.66 -2.11
C VAL A 530 -14.73 10.83 -2.04
N PHE A 531 -15.17 11.92 -1.43
CA PHE A 531 -16.56 12.32 -1.31
C PHE A 531 -16.82 13.67 -2.00
N ASP A 532 -18.06 13.95 -2.36
CA ASP A 532 -18.46 15.34 -2.56
C ASP A 532 -18.35 16.10 -1.22
N ALA A 533 -17.72 17.27 -1.23
CA ALA A 533 -17.60 18.09 -0.01
C ALA A 533 -18.91 18.81 0.37
N ALA A 534 -19.99 18.60 -0.38
CA ALA A 534 -21.32 19.16 -0.14
C ALA A 534 -22.36 18.04 0.04
N PRO A 535 -23.42 18.31 0.82
CA PRO A 535 -24.51 17.35 1.00
C PRO A 535 -25.10 16.87 -0.35
N PRO A 536 -25.40 15.58 -0.50
CA PRO A 536 -25.46 14.55 0.53
C PRO A 536 -24.12 13.82 0.78
N PHE A 537 -22.97 14.41 0.47
CA PHE A 537 -21.62 13.85 0.69
C PHE A 537 -21.42 12.49 -0.02
N LYS A 538 -21.77 12.46 -1.30
CA LYS A 538 -21.74 11.22 -2.08
C LYS A 538 -20.32 10.70 -2.23
N VAL A 539 -20.10 9.40 -2.00
CA VAL A 539 -18.83 8.72 -2.32
C VAL A 539 -18.62 8.74 -3.83
N ARG A 540 -17.45 9.18 -4.27
CA ARG A 540 -17.01 9.19 -5.67
C ARG A 540 -16.13 7.99 -6.00
N GLY A 541 -15.52 7.39 -5.01
CA GLY A 541 -14.67 6.22 -5.11
C GLY A 541 -13.57 6.22 -4.07
N ALA A 542 -12.67 5.25 -4.18
CA ALA A 542 -11.45 5.18 -3.40
C ALA A 542 -10.28 4.79 -4.31
N PHE A 543 -9.06 5.14 -3.90
CA PHE A 543 -7.83 4.82 -4.62
C PHE A 543 -6.69 4.51 -3.63
N ARG A 544 -5.60 3.95 -4.14
CA ARG A 544 -4.33 3.78 -3.41
C ARG A 544 -3.21 4.54 -4.10
N VAL A 545 -2.21 4.92 -3.33
CA VAL A 545 -0.94 5.44 -3.86
C VAL A 545 0.02 4.27 -3.99
N GLY A 546 0.38 3.94 -5.22
CA GLY A 546 1.25 2.81 -5.54
C GLY A 546 2.66 3.24 -5.90
N MET A 547 3.48 2.30 -6.37
CA MET A 547 4.89 2.54 -6.70
C MET A 547 5.05 3.17 -8.08
N ASP A 548 6.02 4.10 -8.21
CA ASP A 548 6.59 4.49 -9.50
C ASP A 548 7.98 3.83 -9.67
N PRO A 549 8.05 2.66 -10.34
CA PRO A 549 9.30 1.93 -10.49
C PRO A 549 10.33 2.67 -11.35
N VAL A 550 9.90 3.56 -12.23
CA VAL A 550 10.79 4.35 -13.10
C VAL A 550 11.47 5.45 -12.30
N ALA A 551 10.70 6.19 -11.53
CA ALA A 551 11.22 7.23 -10.65
C ALA A 551 11.94 6.67 -9.41
N GLY A 552 11.73 5.40 -9.08
CA GLY A 552 12.25 4.79 -7.86
C GLY A 552 11.56 5.31 -6.61
N ILE A 553 10.27 5.63 -6.72
CA ILE A 553 9.43 6.10 -5.62
C ILE A 553 8.46 4.98 -5.25
N ASP A 554 8.43 4.61 -3.98
CA ASP A 554 7.46 3.64 -3.44
C ASP A 554 6.07 4.27 -3.29
N GLY A 555 5.09 3.48 -2.86
CA GLY A 555 3.73 3.92 -2.59
C GLY A 555 3.61 4.70 -1.29
N ALA A 556 2.40 4.80 -0.78
CA ALA A 556 2.13 5.29 0.56
C ALA A 556 1.15 4.36 1.26
N SER A 557 1.46 4.07 2.51
CA SER A 557 0.72 3.17 3.37
C SER A 557 0.63 3.67 4.80
N GLU A 558 -0.36 3.19 5.55
CA GLU A 558 -0.63 3.60 6.93
C GLU A 558 -0.56 5.14 7.09
N THR A 559 -1.29 5.85 6.24
CA THR A 559 -1.27 7.31 6.17
C THR A 559 -2.02 7.91 7.34
N ASP A 560 -1.28 8.61 8.22
CA ASP A 560 -1.85 9.41 9.30
C ASP A 560 -2.43 10.69 8.69
N GLY A 561 -1.59 11.62 8.24
CA GLY A 561 -2.02 12.90 7.72
C GLY A 561 -2.03 13.03 6.19
N LEU A 562 -2.86 13.91 5.69
CA LEU A 562 -2.87 14.33 4.29
C LEU A 562 -3.32 15.79 4.13
N GLU A 563 -2.86 16.43 3.06
CA GLU A 563 -3.30 17.76 2.67
C GLU A 563 -3.56 17.82 1.17
N VAL A 564 -4.59 18.58 0.77
CA VAL A 564 -4.97 18.75 -0.63
C VAL A 564 -4.98 20.23 -1.01
N SER A 565 -4.29 20.58 -2.08
CA SER A 565 -4.35 21.93 -2.63
C SER A 565 -4.75 21.90 -4.09
N SER A 566 -5.66 22.79 -4.49
CA SER A 566 -6.06 23.01 -5.88
C SER A 566 -5.25 24.11 -6.59
N ALA A 567 -4.20 24.64 -5.94
CA ALA A 567 -3.34 25.64 -6.56
C ALA A 567 -2.55 25.05 -7.74
N ASN A 568 -2.23 25.90 -8.70
CA ASN A 568 -1.39 25.50 -9.84
C ASN A 568 0.08 25.62 -9.48
N PHE A 569 0.72 24.49 -9.13
CA PHE A 569 2.13 24.42 -8.79
C PHE A 569 3.03 24.18 -10.02
N GLY A 570 2.47 24.14 -11.23
CA GLY A 570 3.17 23.85 -12.47
C GLY A 570 3.42 22.36 -12.74
N GLY A 571 3.91 22.04 -13.94
CA GLY A 571 4.21 20.67 -14.34
C GLY A 571 3.04 19.70 -14.12
N PRO A 572 3.28 18.54 -13.48
CA PRO A 572 2.23 17.57 -13.23
C PRO A 572 1.18 18.06 -12.23
N TYR A 573 1.47 19.11 -11.47
CA TYR A 573 0.60 19.67 -10.44
C TYR A 573 -0.14 20.95 -10.90
N ALA A 574 -0.34 21.10 -12.21
CA ALA A 574 -1.02 22.27 -12.77
C ALA A 574 -2.48 22.43 -12.27
N ARG A 575 -3.12 21.34 -11.86
CA ARG A 575 -4.45 21.32 -11.25
C ARG A 575 -4.46 21.01 -9.76
N GLY A 576 -3.30 21.09 -9.11
CA GLY A 576 -3.15 20.82 -7.69
C GLY A 576 -2.49 19.50 -7.36
N MET A 577 -2.31 19.27 -6.08
CA MET A 577 -1.69 18.06 -5.55
C MET A 577 -2.37 17.58 -4.27
N LEU A 578 -2.24 16.29 -4.02
CA LEU A 578 -2.43 15.65 -2.74
C LEU A 578 -1.05 15.32 -2.17
N VAL A 579 -0.79 15.68 -0.93
CA VAL A 579 0.38 15.24 -0.16
C VAL A 579 -0.11 14.32 0.94
N VAL A 580 0.53 13.16 1.09
CA VAL A 580 0.17 12.14 2.07
C VAL A 580 1.38 11.72 2.89
N HIS A 581 1.19 11.44 4.16
CA HIS A 581 2.16 10.74 4.99
C HIS A 581 2.33 9.30 4.50
N ASP A 582 3.56 8.81 4.51
CA ASP A 582 3.90 7.41 4.21
C ASP A 582 4.50 6.74 5.44
N GLY A 583 3.71 5.86 6.05
CA GLY A 583 4.08 5.14 7.26
C GLY A 583 5.18 4.10 7.06
N PHE A 584 5.32 3.57 5.84
CA PHE A 584 6.33 2.56 5.49
C PHE A 584 7.14 2.94 4.26
N LYS A 585 8.08 3.84 4.42
CA LYS A 585 9.03 4.16 3.35
C LYS A 585 9.78 2.92 2.89
N ARG A 586 9.60 2.57 1.59
CA ARG A 586 10.23 1.44 0.91
C ARG A 586 11.12 1.93 -0.24
N MET A 587 11.77 1.02 -0.90
CA MET A 587 12.52 1.22 -2.15
C MET A 587 13.63 2.30 -2.08
N PRO A 588 14.60 2.13 -1.14
CA PRO A 588 14.71 1.12 -0.08
C PRO A 588 14.03 1.53 1.24
N ASP A 589 13.98 0.60 2.20
CA ASP A 589 13.55 0.89 3.57
C ASP A 589 14.31 2.07 4.16
N ALA A 590 13.57 3.03 4.71
CA ALA A 590 14.10 4.19 5.41
C ALA A 590 13.12 4.67 6.49
N ALA A 591 13.42 5.80 7.15
CA ALA A 591 12.45 6.49 8.00
C ALA A 591 11.29 7.04 7.15
N GLN A 592 10.15 7.29 7.80
CA GLN A 592 8.93 7.81 7.20
C GLN A 592 9.15 9.10 6.42
N ASN A 593 8.31 9.38 5.44
CA ASN A 593 8.36 10.59 4.63
C ASN A 593 6.96 10.98 4.12
N TYR A 594 6.91 11.89 3.16
CA TYR A 594 5.68 12.32 2.50
C TYR A 594 5.76 12.07 1.00
N LYS A 595 4.62 11.75 0.38
CA LYS A 595 4.48 11.55 -1.06
C LYS A 595 3.54 12.61 -1.65
N ALA A 596 3.86 13.13 -2.83
CA ALA A 596 2.96 14.01 -3.56
C ALA A 596 2.41 13.35 -4.82
N VAL A 597 1.11 13.41 -4.98
CA VAL A 597 0.32 12.86 -6.09
C VAL A 597 -0.33 13.99 -6.85
N ALA A 598 -0.33 13.94 -8.18
CA ALA A 598 -1.01 14.93 -9.00
C ALA A 598 -2.54 14.75 -8.91
N TRP A 599 -3.28 15.83 -8.70
CA TRP A 599 -4.75 15.76 -8.64
C TRP A 599 -5.36 15.21 -9.94
N ASP A 600 -4.77 15.54 -11.10
CA ASP A 600 -5.21 15.02 -12.40
C ASP A 600 -5.21 13.49 -12.48
N ASP A 601 -4.22 12.84 -11.86
CA ASP A 601 -4.14 11.39 -11.84
C ASP A 601 -5.28 10.79 -11.00
N ILE A 602 -5.61 11.42 -9.87
CA ILE A 602 -6.75 11.03 -9.01
C ILE A 602 -8.07 11.26 -9.75
N ALA A 603 -8.25 12.45 -10.32
CA ALA A 603 -9.47 12.81 -11.05
C ALA A 603 -9.73 11.85 -12.23
N LYS A 604 -8.69 11.50 -12.97
CA LYS A 604 -8.75 10.52 -14.07
C LYS A 604 -9.10 9.12 -13.56
N ALA A 605 -8.45 8.66 -12.50
CA ALA A 605 -8.65 7.32 -11.94
C ALA A 605 -10.08 7.11 -11.43
N LEU A 606 -10.66 8.13 -10.80
CA LEU A 606 -12.01 8.11 -10.24
C LEU A 606 -13.09 8.73 -11.15
N LYS A 607 -12.70 9.23 -12.33
CA LYS A 607 -13.60 9.93 -13.29
C LYS A 607 -14.34 11.10 -12.62
N LEU A 608 -13.60 11.90 -11.84
CA LEU A 608 -14.16 13.06 -11.17
C LEU A 608 -14.47 14.16 -12.19
N GLU A 609 -15.56 14.87 -11.95
CA GLU A 609 -15.94 16.05 -12.71
C GLU A 609 -15.23 17.28 -12.16
N ASP A 610 -14.88 18.22 -13.05
CA ASP A 610 -14.22 19.47 -12.67
C ASP A 610 -15.22 20.63 -12.54
#